data_085184c3cdb31fc3cceb1605b4b550f4
#
_entry.id   085184c3cdb31fc3cceb1605b4b550f4
#
_cell.length_a   1.000
_cell.length_b   1.000
_cell.length_c   1.000
_cell.angle_alpha   90.00
_cell.angle_beta   90.00
_cell.angle_gamma   90.00
#
_symmetry.space_group_name_H-M   'P 1'
#
loop_
_entity.id
_entity.type
_entity.pdbx_description
1 polymer ?
#
loop_
_entity_poly.entity_id
_entity_poly.type
_entity_poly.pdbx_seq_one_letter_code
_entity_poly.pdbx_strand_id
1 'polypeptide(L)'
;MPLVLSSVPSLPRLTQAQAELTRQIEVVNEHGVREFTSIPAERALTVYVDKREIVTLMTLGAHPELLVLGYLRNQRLVGHVSEVESITVDWDAGEDGAGVAAVKTHQGIADIAARTEKRVVTTGCGQGSVFGDLMGEIDTLVLPDARISQARLYGLLNAIRVQETTYKSAGSVHGCALFSGEQMQIFVEDVGRHNAIDTIAGWMWMNGVVADADSIFYTTGRLTSEMVMKSAQMGVAVVVSRSGITQMGYDVATRLQLCTIGRATNKHFLGYTALERLQLDPALAVGGVRKVEQA
;
A
#
# COMPACT_ATOMS: atom_id res chain seq x y z
N MET A 1 -6.65 43.74 18.07
CA MET A 1 -5.96 42.43 17.88
C MET A 1 -6.08 42.06 16.41
N PRO A 2 -4.99 41.93 15.66
CA PRO A 2 -5.08 41.45 14.28
C PRO A 2 -5.45 39.98 14.29
N LEU A 3 -6.44 39.59 13.49
CA LEU A 3 -6.80 38.22 13.20
C LEU A 3 -5.58 37.51 12.58
N VAL A 4 -5.02 36.59 13.29
CA VAL A 4 -4.05 35.63 12.73
C VAL A 4 -4.85 34.78 11.75
N LEU A 5 -4.73 35.08 10.47
CA LEU A 5 -5.14 34.19 9.40
C LEU A 5 -4.33 32.90 9.57
N SER A 6 -4.95 31.84 10.08
CA SER A 6 -4.38 30.50 10.04
C SER A 6 -4.15 30.17 8.56
N SER A 7 -2.91 30.23 8.12
CA SER A 7 -2.52 29.75 6.81
C SER A 7 -2.93 28.28 6.68
N VAL A 8 -3.78 27.98 5.70
CA VAL A 8 -4.06 26.59 5.31
C VAL A 8 -2.70 25.93 5.07
N PRO A 9 -2.40 24.79 5.71
CA PRO A 9 -1.12 24.12 5.52
C PRO A 9 -0.93 23.85 4.03
N SER A 10 0.15 24.36 3.45
CA SER A 10 0.42 24.16 2.03
C SER A 10 0.79 22.70 1.78
N LEU A 11 0.18 22.10 0.75
CA LEU A 11 0.59 20.78 0.27
C LEU A 11 2.01 20.87 -0.33
N PRO A 12 2.81 19.80 -0.25
CA PRO A 12 4.13 19.76 -0.85
C PRO A 12 4.07 19.90 -2.37
N ARG A 13 5.11 20.51 -2.94
CA ARG A 13 5.30 20.58 -4.39
C ARG A 13 5.88 19.25 -4.88
N LEU A 14 5.27 18.66 -5.91
CA LEU A 14 5.67 17.39 -6.50
C LEU A 14 6.07 17.60 -7.97
N THR A 15 7.11 16.91 -8.44
CA THR A 15 7.59 16.99 -9.83
C THR A 15 6.70 16.32 -10.84
N GLN A 16 5.89 15.32 -10.46
CA GLN A 16 5.10 14.46 -11.34
C GLN A 16 5.98 13.69 -12.35
N ALA A 17 7.09 13.14 -11.86
CA ALA A 17 7.99 12.32 -12.66
C ALA A 17 7.30 11.03 -13.09
N GLN A 18 7.52 10.64 -14.36
CA GLN A 18 6.98 9.41 -14.94
C GLN A 18 8.10 8.52 -15.44
N ALA A 19 7.87 7.22 -15.40
CA ALA A 19 8.76 6.21 -15.94
C ALA A 19 8.00 5.21 -16.80
N GLU A 20 8.68 4.56 -17.75
CA GLU A 20 8.09 3.44 -18.48
C GLU A 20 7.85 2.28 -17.50
N LEU A 21 6.62 1.74 -17.47
CA LEU A 21 6.21 0.71 -16.52
C LEU A 21 6.57 -0.71 -16.98
N THR A 22 6.78 -0.91 -18.29
CA THR A 22 7.08 -2.22 -18.86
C THR A 22 8.22 -2.12 -19.87
N ARG A 23 8.93 -3.24 -20.05
CA ARG A 23 9.96 -3.40 -21.05
C ARG A 23 9.67 -4.64 -21.88
N GLN A 24 9.85 -4.56 -23.20
CA GLN A 24 9.78 -5.71 -24.09
C GLN A 24 11.09 -6.48 -24.12
N ILE A 25 11.00 -7.81 -24.02
CA ILE A 25 12.13 -8.74 -24.14
C ILE A 25 11.77 -9.89 -25.06
N GLU A 26 12.77 -10.47 -25.70
CA GLU A 26 12.62 -11.72 -26.44
C GLU A 26 12.69 -12.90 -25.46
N VAL A 27 11.75 -13.82 -25.58
CA VAL A 27 11.66 -15.06 -24.78
C VAL A 27 11.51 -16.27 -25.69
N VAL A 28 11.72 -17.47 -25.13
CA VAL A 28 11.45 -18.74 -25.82
C VAL A 28 10.34 -19.46 -25.06
N ASN A 29 9.28 -19.86 -25.77
CA ASN A 29 8.18 -20.62 -25.20
C ASN A 29 8.48 -22.15 -25.15
N GLU A 30 7.54 -22.94 -24.63
CA GLU A 30 7.67 -24.41 -24.49
C GLU A 30 7.80 -25.18 -25.80
N HIS A 31 7.52 -24.53 -26.92
CA HIS A 31 7.67 -25.12 -28.28
C HIS A 31 9.01 -24.74 -28.94
N GLY A 32 9.89 -24.00 -28.21
CA GLY A 32 11.15 -23.50 -28.75
C GLY A 32 10.99 -22.30 -29.71
N VAL A 33 9.81 -21.69 -29.76
CA VAL A 33 9.55 -20.51 -30.60
C VAL A 33 9.94 -19.25 -29.85
N ARG A 34 10.64 -18.34 -30.53
CA ARG A 34 11.00 -17.01 -30.03
C ARG A 34 9.84 -16.06 -30.24
N GLU A 35 9.50 -15.32 -29.19
CA GLU A 35 8.44 -14.32 -29.19
C GLU A 35 8.79 -13.15 -28.28
N PHE A 36 8.11 -12.01 -28.45
CA PHE A 36 8.29 -10.85 -27.57
C PHE A 36 7.21 -10.82 -26.50
N THR A 37 7.63 -10.57 -25.26
CA THR A 37 6.72 -10.36 -24.14
C THR A 37 7.12 -9.12 -23.34
N SER A 38 6.15 -8.52 -22.64
CA SER A 38 6.42 -7.41 -21.74
C SER A 38 6.74 -7.93 -20.34
N ILE A 39 7.73 -7.34 -19.69
CA ILE A 39 8.02 -7.52 -18.27
C ILE A 39 7.93 -6.20 -17.54
N PRO A 40 7.68 -6.16 -16.21
CA PRO A 40 7.73 -4.94 -15.42
C PRO A 40 9.12 -4.29 -15.46
N ALA A 41 9.17 -2.98 -15.67
CA ALA A 41 10.40 -2.20 -15.71
C ALA A 41 10.81 -1.75 -14.30
N GLU A 42 11.16 -2.72 -13.43
CA GLU A 42 11.62 -2.45 -12.08
C GLU A 42 12.88 -1.59 -12.07
N ARG A 43 12.92 -0.58 -11.20
CA ARG A 43 14.04 0.35 -11.08
C ARG A 43 14.27 0.79 -9.64
N ALA A 44 15.50 1.16 -9.34
CA ALA A 44 15.87 1.70 -8.05
C ALA A 44 15.49 3.18 -7.94
N LEU A 45 14.96 3.61 -6.79
CA LEU A 45 14.69 5.00 -6.43
C LEU A 45 15.34 5.27 -5.06
N THR A 46 16.45 6.01 -5.04
CA THR A 46 17.13 6.38 -3.81
C THR A 46 16.51 7.65 -3.23
N VAL A 47 16.05 7.57 -2.00
CA VAL A 47 15.33 8.65 -1.31
C VAL A 47 16.30 9.39 -0.38
N TYR A 48 16.42 10.69 -0.62
CA TYR A 48 17.15 11.62 0.26
C TYR A 48 16.15 12.55 0.95
N VAL A 49 16.30 12.72 2.27
CA VAL A 49 15.55 13.71 3.05
C VAL A 49 16.56 14.71 3.62
N ASP A 50 16.39 15.98 3.28
CA ASP A 50 17.27 17.10 3.66
C ASP A 50 18.76 16.75 3.44
N LYS A 51 19.07 16.21 2.25
CA LYS A 51 20.39 15.77 1.78
C LYS A 51 20.94 14.48 2.42
N ARG A 52 20.17 13.82 3.30
CA ARG A 52 20.54 12.55 3.90
C ARG A 52 19.85 11.40 3.17
N GLU A 53 20.63 10.42 2.75
CA GLU A 53 20.11 9.17 2.21
C GLU A 53 19.35 8.38 3.28
N ILE A 54 18.14 7.94 2.94
CA ILE A 54 17.25 7.21 3.84
C ILE A 54 17.10 5.75 3.40
N VAL A 55 16.76 5.53 2.12
CA VAL A 55 16.44 4.19 1.59
C VAL A 55 16.53 4.20 0.07
N THR A 56 16.79 3.04 -0.52
CA THR A 56 16.56 2.79 -1.94
C THR A 56 15.36 1.87 -2.08
N LEU A 57 14.34 2.29 -2.82
CA LEU A 57 13.11 1.56 -3.09
C LEU A 57 13.17 0.96 -4.49
N MET A 58 13.00 -0.38 -4.60
CA MET A 58 12.79 -1.02 -5.90
C MET A 58 11.32 -0.87 -6.28
N THR A 59 11.02 -0.13 -7.33
CA THR A 59 9.65 0.26 -7.70
C THR A 59 9.42 0.20 -9.20
N LEU A 60 8.16 0.13 -9.60
CA LEU A 60 7.73 0.31 -10.99
C LEU A 60 7.84 1.77 -11.46
N GLY A 61 7.79 2.72 -10.53
CA GLY A 61 7.93 4.15 -10.82
C GLY A 61 6.67 4.82 -11.37
N ALA A 62 5.48 4.26 -11.14
CA ALA A 62 4.23 4.83 -11.63
C ALA A 62 3.88 6.18 -10.95
N HIS A 63 4.12 6.28 -9.65
CA HIS A 63 3.81 7.47 -8.84
C HIS A 63 4.91 7.69 -7.79
N PRO A 64 6.14 8.02 -8.19
CA PRO A 64 7.28 7.98 -7.30
C PRO A 64 7.20 8.98 -6.15
N GLU A 65 6.66 10.19 -6.37
CA GLU A 65 6.52 11.20 -5.32
C GLU A 65 5.49 10.78 -4.27
N LEU A 66 4.37 10.19 -4.71
CA LEU A 66 3.35 9.66 -3.79
C LEU A 66 3.87 8.46 -2.99
N LEU A 67 4.66 7.59 -3.64
CA LEU A 67 5.35 6.48 -2.97
C LEU A 67 6.27 7.02 -1.86
N VAL A 68 7.11 7.99 -2.17
CA VAL A 68 8.03 8.59 -1.20
C VAL A 68 7.29 9.26 -0.06
N LEU A 69 6.25 10.06 -0.35
CA LEU A 69 5.42 10.72 0.66
C LEU A 69 4.75 9.69 1.60
N GLY A 70 4.17 8.64 1.04
CA GLY A 70 3.51 7.60 1.81
C GLY A 70 4.50 6.72 2.59
N TYR A 71 5.69 6.48 2.04
CA TYR A 71 6.77 5.84 2.78
C TYR A 71 7.13 6.65 4.04
N LEU A 72 7.35 7.96 3.91
CA LEU A 72 7.66 8.85 5.05
C LEU A 72 6.54 8.82 6.10
N ARG A 73 5.27 8.85 5.66
CA ARG A 73 4.09 8.71 6.52
C ARG A 73 4.09 7.38 7.28
N ASN A 74 4.16 6.26 6.56
CA ASN A 74 4.00 4.93 7.12
C ASN A 74 5.21 4.48 7.94
N GLN A 75 6.41 5.05 7.68
CA GLN A 75 7.58 4.92 8.55
C GLN A 75 7.57 5.95 9.69
N ARG A 76 6.53 6.79 9.78
CA ARG A 76 6.37 7.86 10.78
C ARG A 76 7.54 8.84 10.82
N LEU A 77 8.27 8.98 9.72
CA LEU A 77 9.35 9.96 9.62
C LEU A 77 8.82 11.39 9.64
N VAL A 78 7.62 11.59 9.09
CA VAL A 78 6.85 12.84 9.20
C VAL A 78 5.46 12.53 9.76
N GLY A 79 4.93 13.43 10.60
CA GLY A 79 3.63 13.29 11.25
C GLY A 79 2.47 13.88 10.45
N HIS A 80 2.77 14.88 9.60
CA HIS A 80 1.77 15.57 8.80
C HIS A 80 2.32 15.96 7.43
N VAL A 81 1.44 15.98 6.40
CA VAL A 81 1.82 16.32 5.03
C VAL A 81 2.45 17.72 4.89
N SER A 82 2.02 18.67 5.71
CA SER A 82 2.55 20.05 5.73
C SER A 82 3.98 20.18 6.29
N GLU A 83 4.58 19.13 6.82
CA GLU A 83 5.99 19.14 7.22
C GLU A 83 6.91 19.04 6.00
N VAL A 84 6.39 18.50 4.88
CA VAL A 84 7.13 18.35 3.63
C VAL A 84 6.93 19.58 2.75
N GLU A 85 8.01 20.24 2.33
CA GLU A 85 7.99 21.38 1.42
C GLU A 85 7.88 20.93 -0.04
N SER A 86 8.70 19.94 -0.43
CA SER A 86 8.73 19.43 -1.80
C SER A 86 9.30 18.01 -1.88
N ILE A 87 8.89 17.30 -2.93
CA ILE A 87 9.48 16.03 -3.36
C ILE A 87 9.81 16.17 -4.85
N THR A 88 11.10 16.12 -5.16
CA THR A 88 11.62 16.18 -6.52
C THR A 88 12.17 14.81 -6.90
N VAL A 89 11.69 14.23 -7.98
CA VAL A 89 12.18 12.96 -8.51
C VAL A 89 12.83 13.21 -9.87
N ASP A 90 14.03 12.64 -10.03
CA ASP A 90 14.77 12.62 -11.28
C ASP A 90 15.26 11.19 -11.52
N TRP A 91 14.85 10.60 -12.63
CA TRP A 91 15.18 9.22 -12.98
C TRP A 91 16.59 9.06 -13.58
N ASP A 92 17.22 10.16 -13.97
CA ASP A 92 18.55 10.19 -14.60
C ASP A 92 19.65 10.70 -13.67
N ALA A 93 19.31 11.10 -12.43
CA ALA A 93 20.24 11.75 -11.50
C ALA A 93 21.12 10.78 -10.68
N GLY A 94 20.77 9.50 -10.60
CA GLY A 94 21.51 8.51 -9.82
C GLY A 94 22.58 7.79 -10.62
N GLU A 95 23.44 7.07 -9.92
CA GLU A 95 24.43 6.19 -10.54
C GLU A 95 23.75 4.91 -11.09
N ASP A 96 24.32 4.32 -12.13
CA ASP A 96 23.86 3.06 -12.75
C ASP A 96 22.38 3.03 -13.17
N GLY A 97 21.79 4.18 -13.52
CA GLY A 97 20.39 4.29 -13.96
C GLY A 97 19.37 4.23 -12.81
N ALA A 98 19.81 4.44 -11.57
CA ALA A 98 18.94 4.63 -10.44
C ALA A 98 18.33 6.03 -10.46
N GLY A 99 17.04 6.14 -10.08
CA GLY A 99 16.39 7.44 -9.84
C GLY A 99 16.75 7.99 -8.46
N VAL A 100 16.65 9.30 -8.33
CA VAL A 100 16.82 10.02 -7.06
C VAL A 100 15.52 10.75 -6.71
N ALA A 101 15.08 10.59 -5.46
CA ALA A 101 14.00 11.37 -4.87
C ALA A 101 14.57 12.28 -3.78
N ALA A 102 14.56 13.58 -4.01
CA ALA A 102 15.00 14.59 -3.05
C ALA A 102 13.77 15.17 -2.33
N VAL A 103 13.65 14.88 -1.04
CA VAL A 103 12.64 15.43 -0.14
C VAL A 103 13.23 16.61 0.61
N LYS A 104 12.54 17.73 0.59
CA LYS A 104 12.82 18.88 1.42
C LYS A 104 11.72 19.05 2.45
N THR A 105 12.10 19.16 3.72
CA THR A 105 11.16 19.46 4.82
C THR A 105 11.30 20.92 5.27
N HIS A 106 10.29 21.42 5.98
CA HIS A 106 10.33 22.81 6.47
C HIS A 106 11.28 22.99 7.68
N GLN A 107 11.41 21.96 8.52
CA GLN A 107 12.12 22.08 9.81
C GLN A 107 13.14 20.96 10.06
N GLY A 108 13.35 20.05 9.08
CA GLY A 108 14.11 18.82 9.30
C GLY A 108 13.28 17.77 10.05
N ILE A 109 13.79 16.54 10.08
CA ILE A 109 13.21 15.42 10.86
C ILE A 109 14.07 15.23 12.10
N ALA A 110 13.46 15.37 13.29
CA ALA A 110 14.15 15.15 14.55
C ALA A 110 14.64 13.69 14.64
N ASP A 111 15.87 13.52 15.13
CA ASP A 111 16.51 12.22 15.40
C ASP A 111 16.47 11.22 14.21
N ILE A 112 16.47 11.72 12.99
CA ILE A 112 16.39 10.91 11.77
C ILE A 112 17.46 9.80 11.74
N ALA A 113 18.65 10.04 12.30
CA ALA A 113 19.70 9.05 12.41
C ALA A 113 19.27 7.85 13.24
N ALA A 114 18.84 8.09 14.47
CA ALA A 114 18.39 7.04 15.39
C ALA A 114 17.15 6.31 14.86
N ARG A 115 16.22 7.03 14.23
CA ARG A 115 14.98 6.50 13.66
C ARG A 115 15.20 5.66 12.40
N THR A 116 16.31 5.81 11.71
CA THR A 116 16.65 5.05 10.50
C THR A 116 17.71 3.96 10.73
N GLU A 117 18.36 3.93 11.90
CA GLU A 117 19.45 3.01 12.22
C GLU A 117 18.99 1.57 12.53
N LYS A 118 17.82 1.43 13.16
CA LYS A 118 17.25 0.11 13.52
C LYS A 118 16.20 -0.31 12.51
N ARG A 119 16.63 -0.99 11.45
CA ARG A 119 15.71 -1.55 10.45
C ARG A 119 15.59 -3.05 10.63
N VAL A 120 14.36 -3.53 10.85
CA VAL A 120 14.04 -4.96 10.76
C VAL A 120 13.67 -5.24 9.30
N VAL A 121 14.47 -6.06 8.63
CA VAL A 121 14.15 -6.54 7.28
C VAL A 121 13.02 -7.56 7.40
N THR A 122 11.82 -7.18 7.01
CA THR A 122 10.67 -8.10 6.97
C THR A 122 10.68 -8.93 5.70
N THR A 123 10.16 -10.16 5.79
CA THR A 123 10.12 -11.10 4.67
C THR A 123 9.33 -10.55 3.49
N GLY A 124 10.00 -10.29 2.39
CA GLY A 124 9.37 -10.19 1.09
C GLY A 124 9.54 -8.92 0.27
N CYS A 125 10.32 -7.90 0.67
CA CYS A 125 10.76 -6.80 -0.20
C CYS A 125 11.81 -5.88 0.45
N GLY A 126 12.54 -6.32 1.48
CA GLY A 126 13.78 -5.63 1.91
C GLY A 126 13.65 -4.23 2.49
N GLN A 127 12.45 -3.68 2.61
CA GLN A 127 12.22 -2.42 3.29
C GLN A 127 12.29 -2.67 4.80
N GLY A 128 13.39 -2.26 5.44
CA GLY A 128 13.47 -2.27 6.90
C GLY A 128 12.41 -1.35 7.46
N SER A 129 11.52 -1.87 8.32
CA SER A 129 10.58 -1.05 9.08
C SER A 129 11.06 -0.88 10.52
N VAL A 130 10.69 0.23 11.14
CA VAL A 130 10.86 0.48 12.58
C VAL A 130 9.82 -0.35 13.35
N PHE A 131 9.82 -1.68 13.10
CA PHE A 131 8.80 -2.61 13.53
C PHE A 131 8.58 -2.59 15.06
N GLY A 132 9.66 -2.46 15.83
CA GLY A 132 9.58 -2.44 17.29
C GLY A 132 8.81 -1.24 17.84
N ASP A 133 9.07 -0.06 17.30
CA ASP A 133 8.40 1.18 17.72
C ASP A 133 6.93 1.19 17.27
N LEU A 134 6.65 0.67 16.07
CA LEU A 134 5.29 0.54 15.55
C LEU A 134 4.44 -0.42 16.40
N MET A 135 5.02 -1.51 16.91
CA MET A 135 4.32 -2.43 17.80
C MET A 135 4.00 -1.83 19.17
N GLY A 136 4.83 -0.90 19.67
CA GLY A 136 4.59 -0.19 20.94
C GLY A 136 3.38 0.74 20.90
N GLU A 137 3.06 1.27 19.72
CA GLU A 137 1.97 2.25 19.57
C GLU A 137 0.67 1.64 18.99
N ILE A 138 0.66 0.35 18.72
CA ILE A 138 -0.48 -0.33 18.09
C ILE A 138 -1.76 -0.18 18.92
N ASP A 139 -1.64 -0.14 20.25
CA ASP A 139 -2.77 -0.02 21.17
C ASP A 139 -3.36 1.40 21.21
N THR A 140 -2.70 2.38 20.61
CA THR A 140 -3.20 3.77 20.55
C THR A 140 -4.04 4.02 19.29
N LEU A 141 -4.00 3.10 18.31
CA LEU A 141 -4.75 3.26 17.08
C LEU A 141 -6.22 2.91 17.28
N VAL A 142 -7.09 3.89 17.03
CA VAL A 142 -8.55 3.69 17.03
C VAL A 142 -9.03 3.63 15.58
N LEU A 143 -9.58 2.48 15.19
CA LEU A 143 -10.14 2.28 13.87
C LEU A 143 -11.63 2.66 13.82
N PRO A 144 -12.14 3.15 12.68
CA PRO A 144 -13.55 3.46 12.52
C PRO A 144 -14.42 2.19 12.65
N ASP A 145 -15.71 2.36 13.04
CA ASP A 145 -16.69 1.26 13.06
C ASP A 145 -17.16 0.95 11.63
N ALA A 146 -16.27 0.41 10.84
CA ALA A 146 -16.52 0.02 9.47
C ALA A 146 -17.12 -1.38 9.40
N ARG A 147 -18.00 -1.59 8.40
CA ARG A 147 -18.60 -2.89 8.10
C ARG A 147 -18.63 -3.14 6.59
N ILE A 148 -18.49 -4.39 6.19
CA ILE A 148 -18.57 -4.81 4.81
C ILE A 148 -19.64 -5.90 4.62
N SER A 149 -20.56 -5.70 3.70
CA SER A 149 -21.48 -6.76 3.28
C SER A 149 -20.83 -7.68 2.26
N GLN A 150 -21.27 -8.94 2.21
CA GLN A 150 -20.80 -9.92 1.23
C GLN A 150 -21.05 -9.46 -0.21
N ALA A 151 -22.20 -8.79 -0.47
CA ALA A 151 -22.48 -8.23 -1.78
C ALA A 151 -21.47 -7.15 -2.19
N ARG A 152 -21.15 -6.22 -1.27
CA ARG A 152 -20.15 -5.18 -1.47
C ARG A 152 -18.76 -5.77 -1.73
N LEU A 153 -18.37 -6.79 -0.97
CA LEU A 153 -17.10 -7.51 -1.19
C LEU A 153 -17.01 -8.05 -2.62
N TYR A 154 -18.07 -8.68 -3.13
CA TYR A 154 -18.09 -9.19 -4.51
C TYR A 154 -18.04 -8.08 -5.54
N GLY A 155 -18.70 -6.94 -5.29
CA GLY A 155 -18.62 -5.75 -6.13
C GLY A 155 -17.19 -5.21 -6.25
N LEU A 156 -16.48 -5.08 -5.13
CA LEU A 156 -15.07 -4.66 -5.10
C LEU A 156 -14.16 -5.60 -5.91
N LEU A 157 -14.30 -6.92 -5.70
CA LEU A 157 -13.49 -7.91 -6.42
C LEU A 157 -13.73 -7.87 -7.92
N ASN A 158 -14.95 -7.59 -8.35
CA ASN A 158 -15.26 -7.43 -9.76
C ASN A 158 -14.66 -6.13 -10.34
N ALA A 159 -14.71 -5.02 -9.61
CA ALA A 159 -14.11 -3.75 -10.00
C ALA A 159 -12.60 -3.88 -10.19
N ILE A 160 -11.89 -4.53 -9.25
CA ILE A 160 -10.44 -4.79 -9.33
C ILE A 160 -10.09 -5.58 -10.58
N ARG A 161 -10.88 -6.60 -10.92
CA ARG A 161 -10.60 -7.46 -12.09
C ARG A 161 -10.53 -6.67 -13.41
N VAL A 162 -11.22 -5.54 -13.49
CA VAL A 162 -11.22 -4.68 -14.67
C VAL A 162 -10.01 -3.74 -14.72
N GLN A 163 -9.45 -3.39 -13.55
CA GLN A 163 -8.41 -2.34 -13.42
C GLN A 163 -6.97 -2.83 -13.62
N GLU A 164 -6.70 -4.11 -13.40
CA GLU A 164 -5.32 -4.65 -13.51
C GLU A 164 -4.79 -4.52 -14.94
N THR A 165 -3.96 -3.53 -15.20
CA THR A 165 -3.44 -3.21 -16.54
C THR A 165 -2.02 -3.72 -16.76
N THR A 166 -1.06 -3.35 -15.88
CA THR A 166 0.33 -3.82 -15.94
C THR A 166 0.41 -5.32 -15.64
N TYR A 167 -0.40 -5.81 -14.69
CA TYR A 167 -0.49 -7.25 -14.41
C TYR A 167 -0.95 -8.05 -15.64
N LYS A 168 -1.93 -7.55 -16.40
CA LYS A 168 -2.44 -8.23 -17.59
C LYS A 168 -1.45 -8.25 -18.73
N SER A 169 -0.63 -7.21 -18.87
CA SER A 169 0.32 -7.07 -19.98
C SER A 169 1.69 -7.70 -19.68
N ALA A 170 2.14 -7.63 -18.43
CA ALA A 170 3.51 -8.00 -18.04
C ALA A 170 3.57 -8.97 -16.85
N GLY A 171 2.47 -9.20 -16.13
CA GLY A 171 2.47 -10.00 -14.90
C GLY A 171 3.34 -9.40 -13.80
N SER A 172 3.73 -10.22 -12.80
CA SER A 172 4.79 -9.95 -11.80
C SER A 172 4.68 -8.63 -11.05
N VAL A 173 3.49 -8.08 -10.87
CA VAL A 173 3.19 -6.89 -10.05
C VAL A 173 2.12 -7.17 -9.02
N HIS A 174 2.07 -6.35 -7.99
CA HIS A 174 1.02 -6.33 -6.99
C HIS A 174 0.09 -5.14 -7.22
N GLY A 175 -1.22 -5.40 -7.22
CA GLY A 175 -2.24 -4.34 -7.24
C GLY A 175 -2.77 -4.07 -5.83
N CYS A 176 -2.90 -2.79 -5.48
CA CYS A 176 -3.59 -2.32 -4.28
C CYS A 176 -4.62 -1.26 -4.65
N ALA A 177 -5.71 -1.18 -3.89
CA ALA A 177 -6.75 -0.18 -4.09
C ALA A 177 -7.31 0.34 -2.77
N LEU A 178 -7.76 1.58 -2.77
CA LEU A 178 -8.61 2.16 -1.73
C LEU A 178 -10.00 2.38 -2.30
N PHE A 179 -11.00 1.95 -1.56
CA PHE A 179 -12.40 2.17 -1.86
C PHE A 179 -13.06 3.04 -0.78
N SER A 180 -14.01 3.86 -1.19
CA SER A 180 -15.00 4.49 -0.33
C SER A 180 -16.39 4.06 -0.81
N GLY A 181 -17.14 3.37 0.03
CA GLY A 181 -18.34 2.68 -0.42
C GLY A 181 -18.01 1.61 -1.47
N GLU A 182 -18.67 1.65 -2.60
CA GLU A 182 -18.41 0.79 -3.76
C GLU A 182 -17.46 1.44 -4.78
N GLN A 183 -17.13 2.72 -4.56
CA GLN A 183 -16.32 3.48 -5.49
C GLN A 183 -14.83 3.29 -5.22
N MET A 184 -14.12 2.83 -6.22
CA MET A 184 -12.65 2.80 -6.21
C MET A 184 -12.13 4.25 -6.29
N GLN A 185 -11.38 4.67 -5.28
CA GLN A 185 -10.77 6.01 -5.20
C GLN A 185 -9.43 6.05 -5.93
N ILE A 186 -8.65 5.00 -5.76
CA ILE A 186 -7.35 4.85 -6.40
C ILE A 186 -7.02 3.36 -6.55
N PHE A 187 -6.34 3.01 -7.64
CA PHE A 187 -5.71 1.71 -7.88
C PHE A 187 -4.24 1.92 -8.25
N VAL A 188 -3.35 1.17 -7.61
CA VAL A 188 -1.91 1.26 -7.82
C VAL A 188 -1.35 -0.13 -8.06
N GLU A 189 -0.57 -0.26 -9.13
CA GLU A 189 0.28 -1.44 -9.38
C GLU A 189 1.75 -1.10 -9.14
N ASP A 190 2.45 -1.98 -8.43
CA ASP A 190 3.90 -1.90 -8.23
C ASP A 190 4.51 -3.31 -8.11
N VAL A 191 5.81 -3.45 -8.33
CA VAL A 191 6.55 -4.71 -8.12
C VAL A 191 6.51 -5.14 -6.65
N GLY A 192 6.40 -4.16 -5.73
CA GLY A 192 6.28 -4.36 -4.29
C GLY A 192 4.91 -3.97 -3.73
N ARG A 193 4.21 -4.90 -3.04
CA ARG A 193 2.95 -4.57 -2.34
C ARG A 193 3.11 -3.45 -1.31
N HIS A 194 4.30 -3.32 -0.69
CA HIS A 194 4.59 -2.27 0.27
C HIS A 194 4.70 -0.90 -0.41
N ASN A 195 5.25 -0.84 -1.61
CA ASN A 195 5.25 0.37 -2.41
C ASN A 195 3.83 0.79 -2.82
N ALA A 196 3.02 -0.18 -3.24
CA ALA A 196 1.65 0.12 -3.64
C ALA A 196 0.79 0.69 -2.49
N ILE A 197 0.90 0.14 -1.26
CA ILE A 197 0.20 0.71 -0.09
C ILE A 197 0.78 2.07 0.32
N ASP A 198 2.10 2.25 0.26
CA ASP A 198 2.73 3.54 0.55
C ASP A 198 2.29 4.59 -0.46
N THR A 199 2.22 4.27 -1.75
CA THR A 199 1.71 5.18 -2.78
C THR A 199 0.27 5.62 -2.48
N ILE A 200 -0.60 4.69 -2.06
CA ILE A 200 -1.99 5.01 -1.66
C ILE A 200 -2.00 5.92 -0.42
N ALA A 201 -1.15 5.65 0.57
CA ALA A 201 -1.05 6.49 1.76
C ALA A 201 -0.60 7.93 1.44
N GLY A 202 0.35 8.08 0.51
CA GLY A 202 0.77 9.39 -0.01
C GLY A 202 -0.34 10.10 -0.78
N TRP A 203 -1.07 9.36 -1.62
CA TRP A 203 -2.23 9.87 -2.34
C TRP A 203 -3.32 10.37 -1.38
N MET A 204 -3.63 9.62 -0.32
CA MET A 204 -4.59 10.06 0.71
C MET A 204 -4.19 11.41 1.31
N TRP A 205 -2.92 11.59 1.65
CA TRP A 205 -2.44 12.86 2.20
C TRP A 205 -2.54 14.01 1.21
N MET A 206 -2.15 13.80 -0.05
CA MET A 206 -2.22 14.83 -1.09
C MET A 206 -3.65 15.25 -1.42
N ASN A 207 -4.61 14.36 -1.25
CA ASN A 207 -6.02 14.63 -1.57
C ASN A 207 -6.88 14.91 -0.31
N GLY A 208 -6.26 15.02 0.87
CA GLY A 208 -6.99 15.26 2.13
C GLY A 208 -7.97 14.15 2.48
N VAL A 209 -7.73 12.92 2.00
CA VAL A 209 -8.60 11.78 2.27
C VAL A 209 -8.28 11.20 3.64
N VAL A 210 -9.28 11.20 4.51
CA VAL A 210 -9.26 10.54 5.80
C VAL A 210 -10.14 9.29 5.70
N ALA A 211 -9.62 8.14 6.10
CA ALA A 211 -10.40 6.91 6.09
C ALA A 211 -11.54 6.98 7.12
N ASP A 212 -12.66 6.40 6.76
CA ASP A 212 -13.91 6.37 7.52
C ASP A 212 -14.53 4.95 7.57
N ALA A 213 -15.78 4.85 8.01
CA ALA A 213 -16.50 3.58 8.06
C ALA A 213 -16.76 2.93 6.69
N ASP A 214 -16.67 3.70 5.62
CA ASP A 214 -16.85 3.22 4.25
C ASP A 214 -15.53 2.88 3.54
N SER A 215 -14.41 3.12 4.20
CA SER A 215 -13.08 2.91 3.62
C SER A 215 -12.67 1.44 3.69
N ILE A 216 -12.31 0.86 2.54
CA ILE A 216 -11.82 -0.52 2.42
C ILE A 216 -10.53 -0.51 1.62
N PHE A 217 -9.50 -1.17 2.14
CA PHE A 217 -8.25 -1.40 1.43
C PHE A 217 -8.22 -2.80 0.83
N TYR A 218 -7.80 -2.89 -0.45
CA TYR A 218 -7.59 -4.15 -1.15
C TYR A 218 -6.13 -4.32 -1.54
N THR A 219 -5.64 -5.57 -1.50
CA THR A 219 -4.32 -5.94 -2.02
C THR A 219 -4.32 -7.33 -2.67
N THR A 220 -3.51 -7.53 -3.71
CA THR A 220 -3.22 -8.86 -4.25
C THR A 220 -2.20 -9.61 -3.40
N GLY A 221 -1.42 -8.89 -2.57
CA GLY A 221 -0.34 -9.43 -1.75
C GLY A 221 -0.82 -10.08 -0.46
N ARG A 222 0.09 -10.81 0.21
CA ARG A 222 -0.16 -11.40 1.53
C ARG A 222 -0.38 -10.31 2.59
N LEU A 223 -1.25 -10.59 3.56
CA LEU A 223 -1.43 -9.79 4.77
C LEU A 223 -0.36 -10.16 5.80
N THR A 224 0.79 -9.51 5.72
CA THR A 224 1.85 -9.58 6.74
C THR A 224 1.57 -8.56 7.83
N SER A 225 2.23 -8.68 8.99
CA SER A 225 2.13 -7.69 10.07
C SER A 225 2.33 -6.25 9.59
N GLU A 226 3.30 -6.03 8.70
CA GLU A 226 3.58 -4.70 8.15
C GLU A 226 2.43 -4.18 7.29
N MET A 227 1.84 -5.02 6.41
CA MET A 227 0.68 -4.62 5.60
C MET A 227 -0.53 -4.28 6.48
N VAL A 228 -0.76 -5.07 7.54
CA VAL A 228 -1.83 -4.81 8.52
C VAL A 228 -1.60 -3.51 9.26
N MET A 229 -0.37 -3.27 9.75
CA MET A 229 -0.03 -2.03 10.46
C MET A 229 -0.17 -0.80 9.56
N LYS A 230 0.34 -0.84 8.33
CA LYS A 230 0.19 0.26 7.37
C LYS A 230 -1.28 0.57 7.08
N SER A 231 -2.11 -0.46 6.92
CA SER A 231 -3.56 -0.29 6.73
C SER A 231 -4.22 0.40 7.93
N ALA A 232 -3.86 -0.02 9.15
CA ALA A 232 -4.36 0.59 10.39
C ALA A 232 -3.89 2.05 10.55
N GLN A 233 -2.62 2.35 10.23
CA GLN A 233 -2.09 3.72 10.24
C GLN A 233 -2.77 4.64 9.22
N MET A 234 -3.26 4.08 8.11
CA MET A 234 -4.11 4.80 7.16
C MET A 234 -5.54 5.03 7.69
N GLY A 235 -5.91 4.43 8.84
CA GLY A 235 -7.24 4.50 9.44
C GLY A 235 -8.24 3.50 8.85
N VAL A 236 -7.80 2.53 8.04
CA VAL A 236 -8.70 1.57 7.38
C VAL A 236 -8.96 0.38 8.30
N ALA A 237 -10.24 0.10 8.58
CA ALA A 237 -10.65 -0.97 9.48
C ALA A 237 -11.01 -2.29 8.78
N VAL A 238 -11.11 -2.31 7.44
CA VAL A 238 -11.43 -3.49 6.63
C VAL A 238 -10.41 -3.66 5.52
N VAL A 239 -9.70 -4.79 5.53
CA VAL A 239 -8.67 -5.11 4.54
C VAL A 239 -9.00 -6.42 3.82
N VAL A 240 -9.02 -6.35 2.50
CA VAL A 240 -9.31 -7.49 1.61
C VAL A 240 -8.05 -7.88 0.85
N SER A 241 -7.73 -9.17 0.84
CA SER A 241 -6.58 -9.70 0.10
C SER A 241 -6.96 -10.86 -0.82
N ARG A 242 -6.39 -10.87 -2.03
CA ARG A 242 -6.45 -12.04 -2.92
C ARG A 242 -5.60 -13.21 -2.39
N SER A 243 -4.60 -12.92 -1.59
CA SER A 243 -3.71 -13.88 -0.95
C SER A 243 -4.17 -14.22 0.49
N GLY A 244 -3.34 -14.90 1.26
CA GLY A 244 -3.60 -15.26 2.65
C GLY A 244 -2.99 -14.28 3.65
N ILE A 245 -3.14 -14.62 4.94
CA ILE A 245 -2.56 -13.90 6.06
C ILE A 245 -1.43 -14.72 6.69
N THR A 246 -0.40 -14.05 7.23
CA THR A 246 0.65 -14.70 8.03
C THR A 246 0.23 -14.75 9.50
N GLN A 247 0.86 -15.64 10.30
CA GLN A 247 0.57 -15.71 11.74
C GLN A 247 0.72 -14.35 12.40
N MET A 248 1.85 -13.66 12.25
CA MET A 248 2.06 -12.34 12.85
C MET A 248 1.08 -11.28 12.29
N GLY A 249 0.69 -11.37 11.02
CA GLY A 249 -0.36 -10.53 10.46
C GLY A 249 -1.72 -10.76 11.14
N TYR A 250 -2.06 -12.01 11.42
CA TYR A 250 -3.26 -12.40 12.15
C TYR A 250 -3.24 -11.86 13.59
N ASP A 251 -2.13 -12.03 14.31
CA ASP A 251 -1.99 -11.60 15.70
C ASP A 251 -2.14 -10.07 15.82
N VAL A 252 -1.47 -9.32 14.93
CA VAL A 252 -1.57 -7.85 14.86
C VAL A 252 -2.98 -7.39 14.49
N ALA A 253 -3.61 -8.02 13.49
CA ALA A 253 -4.97 -7.66 13.08
C ALA A 253 -6.00 -7.94 14.18
N THR A 254 -5.83 -9.03 14.93
CA THR A 254 -6.69 -9.39 16.08
C THR A 254 -6.58 -8.32 17.17
N ARG A 255 -5.37 -7.92 17.53
CA ARG A 255 -5.13 -6.88 18.55
C ARG A 255 -5.71 -5.52 18.16
N LEU A 256 -5.63 -5.16 16.87
CA LEU A 256 -6.21 -3.94 16.31
C LEU A 256 -7.72 -3.99 16.09
N GLN A 257 -8.36 -5.14 16.23
CA GLN A 257 -9.75 -5.36 15.81
C GLN A 257 -10.01 -4.95 14.35
N LEU A 258 -8.99 -5.16 13.51
CA LEU A 258 -9.03 -4.89 12.08
C LEU A 258 -9.61 -6.11 11.35
N CYS A 259 -10.67 -5.91 10.56
CA CYS A 259 -11.27 -6.96 9.75
C CYS A 259 -10.35 -7.35 8.60
N THR A 260 -9.87 -8.58 8.61
CA THR A 260 -9.07 -9.12 7.52
C THR A 260 -9.81 -10.24 6.80
N ILE A 261 -9.90 -10.09 5.47
CA ILE A 261 -10.52 -11.04 4.56
C ILE A 261 -9.46 -11.45 3.54
N GLY A 262 -9.14 -12.73 3.44
CA GLY A 262 -8.17 -13.19 2.47
C GLY A 262 -8.69 -14.30 1.58
N ARG A 263 -7.82 -14.77 0.64
CA ARG A 263 -8.16 -15.67 -0.45
C ARG A 263 -9.39 -15.20 -1.24
N ALA A 264 -9.59 -13.87 -1.28
CA ALA A 264 -10.74 -13.25 -1.89
C ALA A 264 -10.59 -13.24 -3.42
N THR A 265 -11.30 -14.13 -4.07
CA THR A 265 -11.33 -14.30 -5.53
C THR A 265 -12.74 -14.66 -5.99
N ASN A 266 -13.28 -13.94 -6.97
CA ASN A 266 -14.63 -14.14 -7.46
C ASN A 266 -15.67 -14.13 -6.32
N LYS A 267 -16.28 -15.30 -6.02
CA LYS A 267 -17.26 -15.51 -4.94
C LYS A 267 -16.69 -16.32 -3.75
N HIS A 268 -15.37 -16.47 -3.66
CA HIS A 268 -14.71 -17.16 -2.56
C HIS A 268 -13.93 -16.18 -1.70
N PHE A 269 -13.94 -16.35 -0.39
CA PHE A 269 -13.09 -15.63 0.56
C PHE A 269 -13.03 -16.38 1.91
N LEU A 270 -12.09 -15.99 2.75
CA LEU A 270 -11.97 -16.42 4.14
C LEU A 270 -11.86 -15.17 5.02
N GLY A 271 -12.78 -15.02 5.98
CA GLY A 271 -12.67 -14.03 7.05
C GLY A 271 -11.74 -14.55 8.14
N TYR A 272 -10.79 -13.74 8.60
CA TYR A 272 -9.81 -14.16 9.60
C TYR A 272 -10.01 -13.47 10.95
N THR A 273 -10.19 -12.15 10.99
CA THR A 273 -10.24 -11.34 12.21
C THR A 273 -11.40 -10.35 12.18
N ALA A 274 -11.88 -9.91 13.36
CA ALA A 274 -12.96 -8.95 13.53
C ALA A 274 -14.20 -9.28 12.65
N LEU A 275 -14.66 -10.53 12.73
CA LEU A 275 -15.70 -11.08 11.85
C LEU A 275 -17.07 -10.42 12.05
N GLU A 276 -17.29 -9.75 13.15
CA GLU A 276 -18.49 -8.95 13.44
C GLU A 276 -18.64 -7.75 12.48
N ARG A 277 -17.55 -7.36 11.81
CA ARG A 277 -17.55 -6.34 10.75
C ARG A 277 -17.98 -6.90 9.38
N LEU A 278 -18.01 -8.22 9.22
CA LEU A 278 -18.39 -8.90 7.99
C LEU A 278 -19.86 -9.37 8.04
N GLN A 279 -20.69 -8.78 7.20
CA GLN A 279 -22.11 -9.13 7.09
C GLN A 279 -22.32 -10.15 5.97
N LEU A 280 -22.56 -11.40 6.33
CA LEU A 280 -22.86 -12.48 5.38
C LEU A 280 -24.31 -12.42 4.93
N ASP A 281 -24.54 -12.70 3.65
CA ASP A 281 -25.88 -12.87 3.05
C ASP A 281 -26.10 -14.35 2.76
N PRO A 282 -27.00 -15.03 3.49
CA PRO A 282 -27.30 -16.44 3.24
C PRO A 282 -27.80 -16.72 1.82
N ALA A 283 -28.46 -15.77 1.18
CA ALA A 283 -28.92 -15.91 -0.20
C ALA A 283 -27.78 -15.97 -1.23
N LEU A 284 -26.63 -15.35 -0.92
CA LEU A 284 -25.44 -15.37 -1.76
C LEU A 284 -24.55 -16.60 -1.50
N ALA A 285 -24.79 -17.31 -0.40
CA ALA A 285 -24.04 -18.52 -0.02
C ALA A 285 -24.51 -19.79 -0.75
N VAL A 286 -25.65 -19.76 -1.43
CA VAL A 286 -26.27 -20.92 -2.09
C VAL A 286 -25.53 -21.22 -3.40
N GLY A 287 -24.51 -22.11 -3.30
CA GLY A 287 -23.77 -22.61 -4.47
C GLY A 287 -22.55 -23.50 -4.14
N GLY A 288 -22.27 -23.82 -2.89
CA GLY A 288 -21.05 -24.57 -2.59
C GLY A 288 -20.84 -24.99 -1.15
N VAL A 289 -21.79 -25.71 -0.54
CA VAL A 289 -21.49 -26.44 0.68
C VAL A 289 -20.72 -27.70 0.30
N ARG A 290 -19.37 -27.63 0.21
CA ARG A 290 -18.55 -28.82 0.44
C ARG A 290 -18.60 -29.10 1.95
N LYS A 291 -19.30 -30.15 2.35
CA LYS A 291 -19.16 -30.73 3.69
C LYS A 291 -17.69 -31.08 3.89
N VAL A 292 -17.03 -30.37 4.81
CA VAL A 292 -15.77 -30.84 5.38
C VAL A 292 -16.18 -31.91 6.39
N GLU A 293 -16.08 -33.17 6.02
CA GLU A 293 -16.11 -34.26 6.98
C GLU A 293 -14.87 -34.11 7.86
N GLN A 294 -15.10 -34.04 9.16
CA GLN A 294 -14.08 -34.04 10.18
C GLN A 294 -13.37 -35.41 10.15
N ALA A 295 -12.06 -35.41 9.89
CA ALA A 295 -11.17 -36.52 10.14
C ALA A 295 -10.35 -36.23 11.40
#